data_e534803d02c33009dc6ab5d8c2ce85d2
#
_entry.id   e534803d02c33009dc6ab5d8c2ce85d2
#
_cell.length_a   1.000
_cell.length_b   1.000
_cell.length_c   1.000
_cell.angle_alpha   90.00
_cell.angle_beta   90.00
_cell.angle_gamma   90.00
#
_symmetry.space_group_name_H-M   'P 1'
#
loop_
_entity.id
_entity.type
_entity.pdbx_description
1 polymer ?
#
loop_
_entity_poly.entity_id
_entity_poly.type
_entity_poly.pdbx_seq_one_letter_code
_entity_poly.pdbx_strand_id
1 'polypeptide(L)'
;MATIKQSAKRSLYYKNSPFSRTPALKSRPQVKGIVGKVTTTSPKKPNSASRHIAKVKLTNDVNVTARVPGIGYICSKYNRVLVHGGRANDLPGVGYSLVRGAFDFSPVIFKKKRRSVYGTSRPDNFTKHVRRCFRSQKI
;
A
#
# COMPACT_ATOMS: atom_id res chain seq x y z
N MET A 1 -31.10 -1.59 4.02
CA MET A 1 -31.31 -0.81 5.27
C MET A 1 -30.97 -1.68 6.47
N ALA A 2 -30.34 -1.13 7.50
CA ALA A 2 -30.09 -1.87 8.73
C ALA A 2 -31.36 -1.91 9.59
N THR A 3 -31.66 -3.05 10.21
CA THR A 3 -32.79 -3.17 11.15
C THR A 3 -32.48 -2.48 12.48
N ILE A 4 -33.52 -2.11 13.24
CA ILE A 4 -33.37 -1.49 14.58
C ILE A 4 -32.50 -2.36 15.50
N LYS A 5 -32.67 -3.69 15.46
CA LYS A 5 -31.82 -4.63 16.22
C LYS A 5 -30.34 -4.60 15.78
N GLN A 6 -30.07 -4.41 14.51
CA GLN A 6 -28.70 -4.28 14.01
C GLN A 6 -28.07 -2.94 14.41
N SER A 7 -28.85 -1.86 14.42
CA SER A 7 -28.40 -0.54 14.89
C SER A 7 -28.11 -0.56 16.38
N ALA A 8 -28.98 -1.13 17.20
CA ALA A 8 -28.77 -1.27 18.64
C ALA A 8 -27.53 -2.10 18.99
N LYS A 9 -27.29 -3.21 18.29
CA LYS A 9 -26.06 -4.00 18.46
C LYS A 9 -24.80 -3.25 18.05
N ARG A 10 -24.85 -2.42 17.01
CA ARG A 10 -23.68 -1.62 16.56
C ARG A 10 -23.25 -0.59 17.59
N SER A 11 -24.18 0.04 18.31
CA SER A 11 -23.85 1.03 19.35
C SER A 11 -23.12 0.41 20.56
N LEU A 12 -23.32 -0.87 20.82
CA LEU A 12 -22.69 -1.58 21.94
C LEU A 12 -21.26 -2.08 21.65
N TYR A 13 -20.84 -2.10 20.40
CA TYR A 13 -19.52 -2.57 19.97
C TYR A 13 -18.61 -1.44 19.46
N TYR A 14 -18.54 -0.32 20.16
CA TYR A 14 -17.40 0.58 19.99
C TYR A 14 -16.17 -0.12 20.54
N LYS A 15 -15.47 -0.85 19.66
CA LYS A 15 -14.11 -1.27 19.92
C LYS A 15 -13.26 0.01 19.93
N ASN A 16 -13.10 0.61 21.07
CA ASN A 16 -12.07 1.60 21.29
C ASN A 16 -10.73 0.91 21.00
N SER A 17 -10.24 1.05 19.78
CA SER A 17 -8.87 0.70 19.47
C SER A 17 -8.00 1.87 19.92
N PRO A 18 -7.39 1.81 21.12
CA PRO A 18 -6.72 2.96 21.72
C PRO A 18 -5.49 3.39 20.93
N PHE A 19 -4.98 2.54 20.03
CA PHE A 19 -3.75 2.82 19.29
C PHE A 19 -3.93 2.64 17.78
N SER A 20 -3.61 3.69 17.04
CA SER A 20 -3.51 3.60 15.58
C SER A 20 -2.32 2.71 15.18
N ARG A 21 -2.53 1.79 14.24
CA ARG A 21 -1.46 0.98 13.65
C ARG A 21 -0.53 1.79 12.73
N THR A 22 -0.90 3.02 12.41
CA THR A 22 -0.18 3.92 11.52
C THR A 22 -0.12 5.35 12.09
N PRO A 23 0.55 5.56 13.24
CA PRO A 23 0.53 6.85 13.94
C PRO A 23 1.09 7.99 13.09
N ALA A 24 2.08 7.73 12.24
CA ALA A 24 2.68 8.76 11.39
C ALA A 24 1.73 9.35 10.35
N LEU A 25 0.62 8.71 10.03
CA LEU A 25 -0.37 9.22 9.08
C LEU A 25 -1.39 10.17 9.72
N LYS A 26 -1.48 10.24 11.05
CA LYS A 26 -2.41 11.11 11.80
C LYS A 26 -3.86 10.98 11.26
N SER A 27 -4.39 9.75 11.21
CA SER A 27 -5.74 9.41 10.71
C SER A 27 -6.00 9.72 9.23
N ARG A 28 -4.98 10.04 8.45
CA ARG A 28 -5.09 10.23 7.00
C ARG A 28 -4.86 8.90 6.28
N PRO A 29 -5.55 8.61 5.16
CA PRO A 29 -5.33 7.38 4.42
C PRO A 29 -3.94 7.32 3.76
N GLN A 30 -3.42 8.47 3.33
CA GLN A 30 -2.13 8.61 2.65
C GLN A 30 -1.52 9.96 2.95
N VAL A 31 -0.18 10.04 2.95
CA VAL A 31 0.58 11.28 3.16
C VAL A 31 1.73 11.35 2.15
N LYS A 32 2.00 12.55 1.65
CA LYS A 32 3.15 12.83 0.78
C LYS A 32 4.44 12.81 1.60
N GLY A 33 5.55 12.45 0.96
CA GLY A 33 6.87 12.51 1.56
C GLY A 33 7.98 12.58 0.53
N ILE A 34 9.19 12.83 1.01
CA ILE A 34 10.40 12.89 0.21
C ILE A 34 11.31 11.73 0.62
N VAL A 35 11.83 11.03 -0.35
CA VAL A 35 12.75 9.90 -0.14
C VAL A 35 14.11 10.43 0.30
N GLY A 36 14.57 10.03 1.48
CA GLY A 36 15.92 10.33 1.96
C GLY A 36 16.96 9.30 1.52
N LYS A 37 16.63 8.00 1.66
CA LYS A 37 17.52 6.90 1.29
C LYS A 37 16.72 5.66 0.91
N VAL A 38 17.18 4.94 -0.11
CA VAL A 38 16.67 3.62 -0.48
C VAL A 38 17.71 2.58 -0.08
N THR A 39 17.28 1.51 0.58
CA THR A 39 18.15 0.43 1.06
C THR A 39 17.45 -0.91 0.90
N THR A 40 18.19 -1.98 1.09
CA THR A 40 17.66 -3.35 1.17
C THR A 40 17.71 -3.85 2.61
N THR A 41 16.79 -4.72 2.96
CA THR A 41 16.71 -5.33 4.29
C THR A 41 16.37 -6.81 4.15
N SER A 42 17.00 -7.63 4.97
CA SER A 42 16.66 -9.05 5.09
C SER A 42 15.39 -9.23 5.91
N PRO A 43 14.51 -10.17 5.55
CA PRO A 43 13.33 -10.48 6.33
C PRO A 43 13.70 -11.27 7.59
N LYS A 44 12.76 -11.37 8.54
CA LYS A 44 12.90 -12.22 9.71
C LYS A 44 12.82 -13.70 9.32
N LYS A 45 13.46 -14.58 10.11
CA LYS A 45 13.30 -16.04 10.01
C LYS A 45 11.80 -16.43 10.06
N PRO A 46 11.32 -17.41 9.29
CA PRO A 46 12.06 -18.38 8.45
C PRO A 46 12.38 -17.90 7.03
N ASN A 47 11.98 -16.68 6.64
CA ASN A 47 12.14 -16.17 5.27
C ASN A 47 13.57 -15.68 5.01
N SER A 48 14.05 -15.91 3.78
CA SER A 48 15.32 -15.38 3.29
C SER A 48 15.08 -14.68 1.95
N ALA A 49 15.41 -13.40 1.86
CA ALA A 49 15.34 -12.60 0.65
C ALA A 49 15.99 -11.23 0.89
N SER A 50 16.15 -10.44 -0.17
CA SER A 50 16.51 -9.02 -0.08
C SER A 50 15.30 -8.18 -0.44
N ARG A 51 14.77 -7.41 0.50
CA ARG A 51 13.60 -6.55 0.33
C ARG A 51 14.00 -5.10 0.25
N HIS A 52 13.46 -4.39 -0.73
CA HIS A 52 13.70 -2.96 -0.90
C HIS A 52 12.81 -2.14 0.03
N ILE A 53 13.43 -1.22 0.75
CA ILE A 53 12.79 -0.27 1.65
C ILE A 53 13.30 1.14 1.37
N ALA A 54 12.46 2.13 1.63
CA ALA A 54 12.80 3.53 1.53
C ALA A 54 12.60 4.22 2.88
N LYS A 55 13.57 5.00 3.31
CA LYS A 55 13.42 5.96 4.42
C LYS A 55 12.84 7.25 3.86
N VAL A 56 11.69 7.66 4.32
CA VAL A 56 10.92 8.79 3.78
C VAL A 56 10.63 9.78 4.89
N LYS A 57 10.89 11.05 4.64
CA LYS A 57 10.44 12.17 5.46
C LYS A 57 9.07 12.60 4.96
N LEU A 58 8.04 12.48 5.80
CA LEU A 58 6.68 12.90 5.48
C LEU A 58 6.54 14.42 5.60
N THR A 59 5.46 14.96 5.01
CA THR A 59 5.13 16.41 5.12
C THR A 59 4.76 16.86 6.53
N ASN A 60 4.54 15.95 7.45
CA ASN A 60 4.35 16.24 8.88
C ASN A 60 5.64 16.08 9.70
N ASP A 61 6.80 16.13 9.05
CA ASP A 61 8.16 16.02 9.61
C ASP A 61 8.51 14.69 10.28
N VAL A 62 7.65 13.69 10.20
CA VAL A 62 7.90 12.34 10.74
C VAL A 62 8.69 11.52 9.72
N ASN A 63 9.77 10.88 10.19
CA ASN A 63 10.52 9.92 9.39
C ASN A 63 9.93 8.52 9.51
N VAL A 64 9.66 7.90 8.37
CA VAL A 64 9.10 6.54 8.30
C VAL A 64 9.92 5.64 7.40
N THR A 65 9.92 4.35 7.70
CA THR A 65 10.45 3.32 6.82
C THR A 65 9.29 2.65 6.09
N ALA A 66 9.30 2.73 4.77
CA ALA A 66 8.24 2.20 3.92
C ALA A 66 8.78 1.12 2.96
N ARG A 67 7.97 0.08 2.72
CA ARG A 67 8.27 -0.95 1.73
C ARG A 67 8.07 -0.39 0.32
N VAL A 68 8.96 -0.77 -0.59
CA VAL A 68 8.87 -0.49 -2.03
C VAL A 68 8.18 -1.66 -2.72
N PRO A 69 6.92 -1.55 -3.16
CA PRO A 69 6.20 -2.65 -3.78
C PRO A 69 6.58 -2.83 -5.25
N GLY A 70 6.56 -4.10 -5.70
CA GLY A 70 6.80 -4.45 -7.11
C GLY A 70 8.25 -4.56 -7.50
N ILE A 71 8.48 -4.67 -8.80
CA ILE A 71 9.77 -4.81 -9.47
C ILE A 71 10.03 -3.61 -10.38
N GLY A 72 11.26 -3.44 -10.85
CA GLY A 72 11.62 -2.40 -11.81
C GLY A 72 11.30 -1.00 -11.26
N TYR A 73 11.87 -0.64 -10.10
CA TYR A 73 11.65 0.67 -9.53
C TYR A 73 12.84 1.60 -9.83
N ILE A 74 12.50 2.83 -10.16
CA ILE A 74 13.43 3.96 -10.17
C ILE A 74 12.98 4.86 -9.02
N CYS A 75 13.62 4.73 -7.88
CA CYS A 75 13.35 5.55 -6.71
C CYS A 75 14.68 6.08 -6.19
N SER A 76 14.93 7.35 -6.43
CA SER A 76 16.15 8.04 -6.05
C SER A 76 15.94 8.88 -4.80
N LYS A 77 17.03 9.35 -4.21
CA LYS A 77 17.01 10.38 -3.17
C LYS A 77 16.29 11.64 -3.70
N TYR A 78 15.51 12.28 -2.83
CA TYR A 78 14.69 13.47 -3.11
C TYR A 78 13.43 13.25 -3.97
N ASN A 79 13.14 12.04 -4.45
CA ASN A 79 11.88 11.78 -5.14
C ASN A 79 10.69 12.00 -4.21
N ARG A 80 9.64 12.63 -4.75
CA ARG A 80 8.36 12.78 -4.06
C ARG A 80 7.57 11.48 -4.21
N VAL A 81 7.07 10.99 -3.08
CA VAL A 81 6.33 9.72 -3.02
C VAL A 81 5.07 9.86 -2.18
N LEU A 82 4.11 8.99 -2.43
CA LEU A 82 2.92 8.84 -1.61
C LEU A 82 3.08 7.62 -0.72
N VAL A 83 2.84 7.81 0.57
CA VAL A 83 2.98 6.75 1.60
C VAL A 83 1.61 6.41 2.15
N HIS A 84 1.31 5.11 2.26
CA HIS A 84 0.13 4.61 2.94
C HIS A 84 0.50 3.63 4.05
N GLY A 85 -0.44 3.36 4.95
CA GLY A 85 -0.28 2.33 5.97
C GLY A 85 -0.29 0.94 5.34
N GLY A 86 0.50 0.04 5.88
CA GLY A 86 0.55 -1.34 5.41
C GLY A 86 1.79 -2.04 5.96
N ARG A 87 1.63 -2.74 7.07
CA ARG A 87 2.73 -3.49 7.69
C ARG A 87 3.20 -4.62 6.80
N ALA A 88 4.50 -4.71 6.60
CA ALA A 88 5.14 -5.87 6.00
C ALA A 88 5.36 -6.92 7.10
N ASN A 89 4.70 -8.07 7.01
CA ASN A 89 4.76 -9.11 8.04
C ASN A 89 6.14 -9.74 8.18
N ASP A 90 6.91 -9.76 7.11
CA ASP A 90 8.26 -10.32 7.04
C ASP A 90 9.36 -9.32 7.37
N LEU A 91 9.06 -8.01 7.44
CA LEU A 91 10.03 -6.96 7.70
C LEU A 91 9.79 -6.30 9.07
N PRO A 92 10.66 -6.52 10.06
CA PRO A 92 10.54 -5.84 11.34
C PRO A 92 10.73 -4.32 11.17
N GLY A 93 9.93 -3.53 11.88
CA GLY A 93 10.00 -2.07 11.85
C GLY A 93 9.42 -1.38 10.60
N VAL A 94 8.93 -2.13 9.60
CA VAL A 94 8.33 -1.56 8.37
C VAL A 94 6.82 -1.62 8.46
N GLY A 95 6.21 -0.49 8.83
CA GLY A 95 4.74 -0.35 9.01
C GLY A 95 4.04 0.39 7.88
N TYR A 96 4.76 0.81 6.85
CA TYR A 96 4.25 1.64 5.75
C TYR A 96 4.66 1.07 4.41
N SER A 97 3.94 1.46 3.35
CA SER A 97 4.25 1.09 1.97
C SER A 97 4.14 2.30 1.06
N LEU A 98 4.93 2.33 -0.02
CA LEU A 98 4.84 3.33 -1.07
C LEU A 98 3.72 2.99 -2.06
N VAL A 99 3.10 4.01 -2.63
CA VAL A 99 2.11 3.88 -3.70
C VAL A 99 2.79 4.01 -5.05
N ARG A 100 2.66 3.00 -5.91
CA ARG A 100 3.16 3.04 -7.30
C ARG A 100 2.25 3.90 -8.17
N GLY A 101 2.83 4.54 -9.18
CA GLY A 101 2.08 5.37 -10.12
C GLY A 101 1.64 6.72 -9.54
N ALA A 102 2.23 7.16 -8.43
CA ALA A 102 1.94 8.43 -7.80
C ALA A 102 3.21 9.27 -7.68
N PHE A 103 3.12 10.55 -8.02
CA PHE A 103 4.26 11.49 -8.06
C PHE A 103 5.43 10.96 -8.89
N ASP A 104 6.64 10.98 -8.36
CA ASP A 104 7.84 10.56 -9.06
C ASP A 104 8.07 9.04 -9.04
N PHE A 105 7.14 8.28 -8.42
CA PHE A 105 7.26 6.82 -8.31
C PHE A 105 6.46 6.12 -9.41
N SER A 106 7.14 5.73 -10.48
CA SER A 106 6.56 5.14 -11.69
C SER A 106 5.74 3.87 -11.43
N PRO A 107 4.69 3.61 -12.21
CA PRO A 107 3.93 2.36 -12.16
C PRO A 107 4.80 1.17 -12.61
N VAL A 108 4.35 -0.05 -12.32
CA VAL A 108 5.01 -1.27 -12.84
C VAL A 108 4.43 -1.57 -14.21
N ILE A 109 5.24 -1.39 -15.26
CA ILE A 109 4.87 -1.66 -16.64
C ILE A 109 4.56 -3.16 -16.82
N PHE A 110 3.63 -3.51 -17.71
CA PHE A 110 3.22 -4.88 -18.08
C PHE A 110 2.51 -5.70 -17.00
N LYS A 111 2.11 -5.12 -15.87
CA LYS A 111 1.39 -5.84 -14.82
C LYS A 111 -0.08 -5.99 -15.18
N LYS A 112 -0.51 -7.22 -15.57
CA LYS A 112 -1.90 -7.52 -15.95
C LYS A 112 -2.81 -7.76 -14.72
N LYS A 113 -2.29 -8.39 -13.66
CA LYS A 113 -3.03 -8.69 -12.41
C LYS A 113 -2.67 -7.69 -11.31
N ARG A 114 -3.61 -7.41 -10.40
CA ARG A 114 -3.45 -6.49 -9.25
C ARG A 114 -2.99 -5.08 -9.67
N ARG A 115 -3.51 -4.57 -10.77
CA ARG A 115 -3.10 -3.31 -11.37
C ARG A 115 -3.14 -2.11 -10.41
N SER A 116 -4.14 -2.01 -9.55
CA SER A 116 -4.27 -0.93 -8.57
C SER A 116 -3.11 -0.89 -7.57
N VAL A 117 -2.56 -2.05 -7.18
CA VAL A 117 -1.40 -2.14 -6.27
C VAL A 117 -0.13 -1.62 -6.93
N TYR A 118 -0.03 -1.81 -8.26
CA TYR A 118 1.17 -1.47 -9.01
C TYR A 118 1.04 -0.20 -9.85
N GLY A 119 -0.05 0.53 -9.69
CA GLY A 119 -0.29 1.79 -10.40
C GLY A 119 -0.48 1.67 -11.90
N THR A 120 -0.76 0.46 -12.42
CA THR A 120 -0.88 0.21 -13.85
C THR A 120 -2.26 0.59 -14.36
N SER A 121 -2.32 1.37 -15.44
CA SER A 121 -3.57 1.76 -16.10
C SER A 121 -4.28 0.54 -16.69
N ARG A 122 -5.57 0.71 -16.96
CA ARG A 122 -6.37 -0.31 -17.64
C ARG A 122 -5.98 -0.34 -19.11
N PRO A 123 -5.79 -1.54 -19.73
CA PRO A 123 -5.60 -1.63 -21.18
C PRO A 123 -6.83 -1.15 -21.94
N ASP A 124 -6.64 -0.43 -23.03
CA ASP A 124 -7.73 0.16 -23.83
C ASP A 124 -8.68 -0.90 -24.41
N ASN A 125 -8.15 -2.07 -24.78
CA ASN A 125 -8.92 -3.19 -25.33
C ASN A 125 -9.67 -4.03 -24.28
N PHE A 126 -9.73 -3.56 -23.01
CA PHE A 126 -10.40 -4.27 -21.95
C PHE A 126 -11.88 -3.90 -21.87
N THR A 127 -12.74 -4.48 -22.71
CA THR A 127 -14.18 -4.31 -22.63
C THR A 127 -14.76 -4.97 -21.37
N LYS A 128 -15.76 -4.35 -20.75
CA LYS A 128 -16.46 -4.90 -19.56
C LYS A 128 -17.10 -6.28 -19.83
N HIS A 129 -17.37 -6.58 -21.08
CA HIS A 129 -17.98 -7.82 -21.52
C HIS A 129 -17.10 -9.05 -21.23
N VAL A 130 -15.79 -8.93 -21.40
CA VAL A 130 -14.84 -10.04 -21.16
C VAL A 130 -14.84 -10.50 -19.69
N ARG A 131 -15.13 -9.62 -18.74
CA ARG A 131 -15.23 -10.00 -17.33
C ARG A 131 -16.42 -10.89 -16.99
N ARG A 132 -17.53 -10.76 -17.71
CA ARG A 132 -18.73 -11.61 -17.53
C ARG A 132 -18.50 -13.01 -18.08
N CYS A 133 -17.88 -13.14 -19.25
CA CYS A 133 -17.59 -14.43 -19.87
C CYS A 133 -16.67 -15.32 -19.03
N PHE A 134 -15.63 -14.73 -18.37
CA PHE A 134 -14.74 -15.53 -17.51
C PHE A 134 -15.35 -15.91 -16.14
N ARG A 135 -16.44 -15.28 -15.70
CA ARG A 135 -17.15 -15.69 -14.47
C ARG A 135 -18.13 -16.86 -14.72
N SER A 136 -18.68 -16.97 -15.91
CA SER A 136 -19.61 -18.04 -16.27
C SER A 136 -18.94 -19.35 -16.67
N GLN A 137 -17.62 -19.37 -16.87
CA GLN A 137 -16.85 -20.57 -17.21
C GLN A 137 -16.18 -21.25 -16.00
N LYS A 138 -16.58 -20.88 -14.78
CA LYS A 138 -16.22 -21.65 -13.59
C LYS A 138 -17.37 -22.62 -13.28
N ILE A 139 -17.42 -23.72 -13.97
CA ILE A 139 -18.03 -24.98 -13.56
C ILE A 139 -16.91 -25.93 -13.18
#